data_e4e6253c26cc87b5a13f63741e6f24c9
#
_entry.id   e4e6253c26cc87b5a13f63741e6f24c9
#
_cell.length_a   1.000
_cell.length_b   1.000
_cell.length_c   1.000
_cell.angle_alpha   90.00
_cell.angle_beta   90.00
_cell.angle_gamma   90.00
#
_symmetry.space_group_name_H-M   'P 1'
#
loop_
_entity.id
_entity.type
_entity.pdbx_description
1 polymer ?
#
loop_
_entity_poly.entity_id
_entity_poly.type
_entity_poly.pdbx_seq_one_letter_code
_entity_poly.pdbx_strand_id
1 'polypeptide(L)'
;MNAGFLPLALLCAALGLALAKTPLKVAAMATGALVCTSLLSFSVIPVEGWGLAAMLGLWISTAVTAGLAYVPRGIHGGWVLPVSLNAGLWIGVVAHSADGSAGMAAALPLTLLFLPAAWLLDKVGEVAVKIAASWILAVSILAGMVVISPVPGYAPDHME
;
A
#
# COMPACT_ATOMS: atom_id res chain seq x y z
N MET A 1 -15.18 11.39 -1.14
CA MET A 1 -13.94 10.59 -1.21
C MET A 1 -14.36 9.14 -1.23
N ASN A 2 -13.98 8.37 -2.27
CA ASN A 2 -14.34 6.96 -2.34
C ASN A 2 -13.65 6.20 -1.19
N ALA A 3 -14.41 5.46 -0.41
CA ALA A 3 -13.90 4.74 0.77
C ALA A 3 -12.72 3.80 0.47
N GLY A 4 -12.61 3.33 -0.76
CA GLY A 4 -11.52 2.48 -1.23
C GLY A 4 -10.21 3.20 -1.57
N PHE A 5 -10.18 4.52 -1.75
CA PHE A 5 -8.98 5.25 -2.18
C PHE A 5 -7.89 5.28 -1.10
N LEU A 6 -8.25 5.57 0.15
CA LEU A 6 -7.29 5.76 1.24
C LEU A 6 -6.40 4.53 1.49
N PRO A 7 -6.94 3.30 1.65
CA PRO A 7 -6.11 2.12 1.85
C PRO A 7 -5.17 1.84 0.67
N LEU A 8 -5.63 2.01 -0.57
CA LEU A 8 -4.80 1.85 -1.76
C LEU A 8 -3.66 2.88 -1.81
N ALA A 9 -3.98 4.13 -1.50
CA ALA A 9 -3.02 5.24 -1.45
C ALA A 9 -1.92 4.99 -0.41
N LEU A 10 -2.27 4.49 0.78
CA LEU A 10 -1.31 4.18 1.84
C LEU A 10 -0.37 3.03 1.45
N LEU A 11 -0.86 1.99 0.79
CA LEU A 11 0.00 0.91 0.30
C LEU A 11 0.97 1.40 -0.78
N CYS A 12 0.49 2.20 -1.74
CA CYS A 12 1.34 2.80 -2.76
C CYS A 12 2.40 3.73 -2.14
N ALA A 13 2.02 4.56 -1.17
CA ALA A 13 2.94 5.44 -0.46
C ALA A 13 3.98 4.64 0.36
N ALA A 14 3.56 3.60 1.07
CA ALA A 14 4.45 2.71 1.81
C ALA A 14 5.51 2.08 0.88
N LEU A 15 5.08 1.59 -0.29
CA LEU A 15 6.01 1.03 -1.27
C LEU A 15 6.96 2.11 -1.81
N GLY A 16 6.46 3.31 -2.12
CA GLY A 16 7.30 4.44 -2.54
C GLY A 16 8.39 4.75 -1.51
N LEU A 17 8.05 4.83 -0.22
CA LEU A 17 9.03 5.06 0.85
C LEU A 17 10.03 3.90 0.98
N ALA A 18 9.57 2.67 0.87
CA ALA A 18 10.43 1.49 0.95
C ALA A 18 11.42 1.40 -0.22
N LEU A 19 11.03 1.87 -1.41
CA LEU A 19 11.87 1.92 -2.61
C LEU A 19 12.86 3.09 -2.63
N ALA A 20 12.73 4.07 -1.74
CA ALA A 20 13.54 5.29 -1.73
C ALA A 20 15.06 5.03 -1.64
N LYS A 21 15.46 3.90 -1.03
CA LYS A 21 16.86 3.47 -0.89
C LYS A 21 17.35 2.54 -2.01
N THR A 22 16.50 2.25 -3.01
CA THR A 22 16.85 1.34 -4.10
C THR A 22 17.36 2.11 -5.32
N PRO A 23 18.22 1.51 -6.16
CA PRO A 23 18.62 2.14 -7.41
C PRO A 23 17.42 2.46 -8.30
N LEU A 24 17.43 3.62 -8.97
CA LEU A 24 16.32 4.13 -9.79
C LEU A 24 15.79 3.08 -10.80
N LYS A 25 16.69 2.33 -11.45
CA LYS A 25 16.30 1.28 -12.40
C LYS A 25 15.47 0.18 -11.74
N VAL A 26 15.85 -0.23 -10.53
CA VAL A 26 15.16 -1.28 -9.78
C VAL A 26 13.82 -0.75 -9.26
N ALA A 27 13.76 0.50 -8.78
CA ALA A 27 12.52 1.14 -8.35
C ALA A 27 11.53 1.29 -9.51
N ALA A 28 12.00 1.67 -10.71
CA ALA A 28 11.17 1.75 -11.91
C ALA A 28 10.61 0.37 -12.33
N MET A 29 11.44 -0.68 -12.30
CA MET A 29 11.00 -2.05 -12.56
C MET A 29 9.96 -2.52 -11.53
N ALA A 30 10.17 -2.21 -10.26
CA ALA A 30 9.26 -2.52 -9.17
C ALA A 30 7.90 -1.83 -9.34
N THR A 31 7.90 -0.54 -9.72
CA THR A 31 6.68 0.21 -10.02
C THR A 31 5.95 -0.36 -11.23
N GLY A 32 6.68 -0.73 -12.28
CA GLY A 32 6.12 -1.41 -13.45
C GLY A 32 5.47 -2.75 -13.08
N ALA A 33 6.14 -3.57 -12.27
CA ALA A 33 5.61 -4.83 -11.78
C ALA A 33 4.35 -4.64 -10.94
N LEU A 34 4.33 -3.63 -10.05
CA LEU A 34 3.13 -3.26 -9.28
C LEU A 34 1.96 -2.93 -10.20
N VAL A 35 2.16 -2.04 -11.18
CA VAL A 35 1.09 -1.62 -12.11
C VAL A 35 0.58 -2.82 -12.91
N CYS A 36 1.46 -3.63 -13.50
CA CYS A 36 1.05 -4.82 -14.25
C CYS A 36 0.26 -5.79 -13.37
N THR A 37 0.73 -6.07 -12.16
CA THR A 37 0.05 -7.01 -11.26
C THR A 37 -1.28 -6.46 -10.78
N SER A 38 -1.38 -5.16 -10.48
CA SER A 38 -2.65 -4.55 -10.06
C SER A 38 -3.71 -4.60 -11.16
N LEU A 39 -3.32 -4.36 -12.42
CA LEU A 39 -4.22 -4.47 -13.56
C LEU A 39 -4.65 -5.92 -13.81
N LEU A 40 -3.72 -6.87 -13.74
CA LEU A 40 -4.01 -8.29 -13.89
C LEU A 40 -4.96 -8.78 -12.78
N SER A 41 -4.66 -8.46 -11.52
CA SER A 41 -5.50 -8.84 -10.39
C SER A 41 -6.89 -8.24 -10.47
N PHE A 42 -6.99 -6.98 -10.88
CA PHE A 42 -8.26 -6.30 -11.10
C PHE A 42 -9.11 -6.99 -12.18
N SER A 43 -8.47 -7.51 -13.23
CA SER A 43 -9.20 -8.07 -14.40
C SER A 43 -9.51 -9.56 -14.28
N VAL A 44 -8.71 -10.33 -13.52
CA VAL A 44 -8.73 -11.81 -13.57
C VAL A 44 -9.29 -12.44 -12.31
N ILE A 45 -9.11 -11.81 -11.14
CA ILE A 45 -9.48 -12.44 -9.87
C ILE A 45 -10.97 -12.21 -9.57
N PRO A 46 -11.78 -13.28 -9.50
CA PRO A 46 -13.16 -13.17 -9.02
C PRO A 46 -13.13 -12.89 -7.52
N VAL A 47 -13.67 -11.75 -7.10
CA VAL A 47 -13.60 -11.29 -5.68
C VAL A 47 -14.88 -11.58 -4.90
N GLU A 48 -15.80 -12.37 -5.43
CA GLU A 48 -17.03 -12.75 -4.72
C GLU A 48 -16.65 -13.44 -3.39
N GLY A 49 -17.08 -12.84 -2.27
CA GLY A 49 -16.78 -13.35 -0.92
C GLY A 49 -15.42 -12.96 -0.31
N TRP A 50 -14.57 -12.23 -1.02
CA TRP A 50 -13.21 -11.87 -0.55
C TRP A 50 -13.14 -10.57 0.27
N GLY A 51 -14.24 -9.84 0.44
CA GLY A 51 -14.24 -8.48 1.01
C GLY A 51 -13.40 -8.31 2.28
N LEU A 52 -13.63 -9.15 3.30
CA LEU A 52 -12.87 -9.13 4.56
C LEU A 52 -11.41 -9.52 4.34
N ALA A 53 -11.16 -10.62 3.62
CA ALA A 53 -9.82 -11.14 3.37
C ALA A 53 -8.99 -10.16 2.54
N ALA A 54 -9.60 -9.52 1.53
CA ALA A 54 -8.96 -8.51 0.71
C ALA A 54 -8.53 -7.29 1.52
N MET A 55 -9.40 -6.78 2.38
CA MET A 55 -9.08 -5.65 3.26
C MET A 55 -7.97 -6.01 4.26
N LEU A 56 -8.03 -7.17 4.91
CA LEU A 56 -6.98 -7.63 5.82
C LEU A 56 -5.64 -7.82 5.08
N GLY A 57 -5.67 -8.46 3.91
CA GLY A 57 -4.48 -8.65 3.08
C GLY A 57 -3.82 -7.33 2.69
N LEU A 58 -4.63 -6.33 2.32
CA LEU A 58 -4.15 -4.99 2.01
C LEU A 58 -3.48 -4.33 3.23
N TRP A 59 -4.13 -4.34 4.41
CA TRP A 59 -3.59 -3.71 5.61
C TRP A 59 -2.33 -4.40 6.11
N ILE A 60 -2.27 -5.74 6.09
CA ILE A 60 -1.07 -6.51 6.43
C ILE A 60 0.06 -6.18 5.44
N SER A 61 -0.25 -6.16 4.14
CA SER A 61 0.73 -5.82 3.10
C SER A 61 1.26 -4.39 3.28
N THR A 62 0.39 -3.43 3.64
CA THR A 62 0.79 -2.04 3.92
C THR A 62 1.71 -1.97 5.13
N ALA A 63 1.36 -2.66 6.23
CA ALA A 63 2.18 -2.69 7.44
C ALA A 63 3.56 -3.31 7.18
N VAL A 64 3.61 -4.45 6.49
CA VAL A 64 4.87 -5.11 6.12
C VAL A 64 5.71 -4.21 5.24
N THR A 65 5.11 -3.61 4.21
CA THR A 65 5.82 -2.73 3.26
C THR A 65 6.35 -1.47 3.96
N ALA A 66 5.57 -0.85 4.85
CA ALA A 66 6.02 0.28 5.65
C ALA A 66 7.17 -0.12 6.59
N GLY A 67 7.11 -1.33 7.16
CA GLY A 67 8.20 -1.90 7.99
C GLY A 67 9.53 -2.03 7.22
N LEU A 68 9.48 -2.31 5.92
CA LEU A 68 10.69 -2.43 5.09
C LEU A 68 11.47 -1.11 4.95
N ALA A 69 10.84 0.05 5.15
CA ALA A 69 11.53 1.35 5.16
C ALA A 69 12.55 1.47 6.30
N TYR A 70 12.45 0.64 7.35
CA TYR A 70 13.39 0.59 8.46
C TYR A 70 14.64 -0.25 8.18
N VAL A 71 14.67 -1.02 7.10
CA VAL A 71 15.84 -1.82 6.75
C VAL A 71 17.02 -0.90 6.44
N PRO A 72 18.15 -1.01 7.16
CA PRO A 72 19.24 -0.01 7.11
C PRO A 72 19.86 0.18 5.73
N ARG A 73 19.90 -0.87 4.91
CA ARG A 73 20.49 -0.87 3.56
C ARG A 73 19.45 -0.85 2.43
N GLY A 74 18.17 -0.59 2.78
CA GLY A 74 17.07 -0.74 1.83
C GLY A 74 16.71 -2.22 1.57
N ILE A 75 15.73 -2.42 0.72
CA ILE A 75 15.28 -3.77 0.34
C ILE A 75 16.34 -4.37 -0.60
N HIS A 76 16.84 -5.57 -0.28
CA HIS A 76 17.76 -6.30 -1.17
C HIS A 76 17.05 -6.58 -2.51
N GLY A 77 17.79 -6.49 -3.62
CA GLY A 77 17.23 -6.58 -4.98
C GLY A 77 16.29 -7.78 -5.20
N GLY A 78 16.57 -8.93 -4.57
CA GLY A 78 15.71 -10.12 -4.67
C GLY A 78 14.34 -9.99 -4.02
N TRP A 79 14.15 -9.10 -3.04
CA TRP A 79 12.87 -8.89 -2.35
C TRP A 79 12.01 -7.77 -2.95
N VAL A 80 12.60 -6.90 -3.76
CA VAL A 80 11.90 -5.75 -4.34
C VAL A 80 10.74 -6.20 -5.23
N LEU A 81 10.97 -7.16 -6.12
CA LEU A 81 9.93 -7.68 -7.00
C LEU A 81 8.81 -8.40 -6.24
N PRO A 82 9.09 -9.39 -5.35
CA PRO A 82 8.04 -10.02 -4.55
C PRO A 82 7.15 -9.04 -3.78
N VAL A 83 7.74 -8.02 -3.16
CA VAL A 83 7.00 -7.01 -2.42
C VAL A 83 6.11 -6.19 -3.35
N SER A 84 6.61 -5.79 -4.52
CA SER A 84 5.83 -5.02 -5.50
C SER A 84 4.70 -5.83 -6.11
N LEU A 85 4.94 -7.11 -6.43
CA LEU A 85 3.92 -8.04 -6.92
C LEU A 85 2.83 -8.27 -5.87
N ASN A 86 3.22 -8.49 -4.61
CA ASN A 86 2.26 -8.63 -3.51
C ASN A 86 1.42 -7.36 -3.32
N ALA A 87 2.03 -6.18 -3.35
CA ALA A 87 1.31 -4.92 -3.26
C ALA A 87 0.34 -4.73 -4.43
N GLY A 88 0.78 -5.01 -5.66
CA GLY A 88 -0.07 -4.94 -6.85
C GLY A 88 -1.26 -5.89 -6.79
N LEU A 89 -1.05 -7.12 -6.29
CA LEU A 89 -2.12 -8.10 -6.12
C LEU A 89 -3.24 -7.54 -5.22
N TRP A 90 -2.90 -7.06 -4.03
CA TRP A 90 -3.89 -6.54 -3.09
C TRP A 90 -4.56 -5.24 -3.57
N ILE A 91 -3.83 -4.37 -4.28
CA ILE A 91 -4.38 -3.16 -4.90
C ILE A 91 -5.46 -3.55 -5.92
N GLY A 92 -5.17 -4.50 -6.82
CA GLY A 92 -6.13 -4.94 -7.83
C GLY A 92 -7.35 -5.62 -7.22
N VAL A 93 -7.16 -6.52 -6.26
CA VAL A 93 -8.27 -7.23 -5.58
C VAL A 93 -9.19 -6.25 -4.84
N VAL A 94 -8.64 -5.32 -4.05
CA VAL A 94 -9.45 -4.34 -3.31
C VAL A 94 -10.12 -3.35 -4.26
N ALA A 95 -9.43 -2.90 -5.32
CA ALA A 95 -10.01 -2.02 -6.30
C ALA A 95 -11.21 -2.68 -7.03
N HIS A 96 -11.11 -3.96 -7.34
CA HIS A 96 -12.20 -4.72 -7.94
C HIS A 96 -13.40 -4.85 -6.98
N SER A 97 -13.17 -5.23 -5.71
CA SER A 97 -14.23 -5.41 -4.72
C SER A 97 -14.98 -4.12 -4.35
N ALA A 98 -14.35 -2.96 -4.57
CA ALA A 98 -14.91 -1.65 -4.23
C ALA A 98 -15.45 -0.87 -5.46
N ASP A 99 -15.56 -1.50 -6.64
CA ASP A 99 -15.85 -0.81 -7.92
C ASP A 99 -14.94 0.43 -8.13
N GLY A 100 -13.71 0.33 -7.64
CA GLY A 100 -12.82 1.47 -7.41
C GLY A 100 -11.71 1.65 -8.45
N SER A 101 -11.97 1.40 -9.75
CA SER A 101 -10.98 1.63 -10.82
C SER A 101 -10.40 3.06 -10.79
N ALA A 102 -11.24 4.05 -10.53
CA ALA A 102 -10.80 5.44 -10.37
C ALA A 102 -9.91 5.63 -9.13
N GLY A 103 -10.22 4.96 -8.02
CA GLY A 103 -9.40 4.96 -6.80
C GLY A 103 -8.03 4.34 -7.04
N MET A 104 -7.96 3.23 -7.76
CA MET A 104 -6.71 2.59 -8.16
C MET A 104 -5.86 3.51 -9.05
N ALA A 105 -6.47 4.10 -10.10
CA ALA A 105 -5.78 5.02 -11.00
C ALA A 105 -5.22 6.25 -10.27
N ALA A 106 -5.93 6.76 -9.27
CA ALA A 106 -5.48 7.88 -8.44
C ALA A 106 -4.41 7.48 -7.41
N ALA A 107 -4.42 6.23 -6.92
CA ALA A 107 -3.46 5.75 -5.91
C ALA A 107 -2.11 5.34 -6.52
N LEU A 108 -2.09 4.71 -7.69
CA LEU A 108 -0.88 4.22 -8.34
C LEU A 108 0.25 5.26 -8.47
N PRO A 109 -0.01 6.54 -8.85
CA PRO A 109 1.03 7.56 -8.92
C PRO A 109 1.74 7.84 -7.60
N LEU A 110 1.13 7.50 -6.45
CA LEU A 110 1.76 7.68 -5.14
C LEU A 110 2.97 6.76 -4.92
N THR A 111 3.13 5.70 -5.71
CA THR A 111 4.38 4.92 -5.71
C THR A 111 5.58 5.75 -6.13
N LEU A 112 5.37 6.80 -6.96
CA LEU A 112 6.43 7.71 -7.38
C LEU A 112 6.98 8.57 -6.23
N LEU A 113 6.39 8.49 -5.04
CA LEU A 113 6.95 9.08 -3.82
C LEU A 113 8.38 8.60 -3.52
N PHE A 114 8.84 7.50 -4.14
CA PHE A 114 10.24 7.11 -4.02
C PHE A 114 11.21 8.19 -4.55
N LEU A 115 10.80 9.01 -5.51
CA LEU A 115 11.63 10.09 -6.06
C LEU A 115 11.87 11.21 -5.01
N PRO A 116 10.81 11.87 -4.46
CA PRO A 116 11.00 12.87 -3.42
C PRO A 116 11.56 12.26 -2.12
N ALA A 117 11.23 10.99 -1.81
CA ALA A 117 11.78 10.32 -0.64
C ALA A 117 13.29 10.06 -0.78
N ALA A 118 13.77 9.65 -1.94
CA ALA A 118 15.20 9.50 -2.22
C ALA A 118 15.94 10.85 -2.10
N TRP A 119 15.36 11.91 -2.68
CA TRP A 119 15.91 13.27 -2.54
C TRP A 119 15.95 13.72 -1.06
N LEU A 120 14.93 13.41 -0.28
CA LEU A 120 14.85 13.72 1.14
C LEU A 120 15.91 12.96 1.94
N LEU A 121 16.16 11.69 1.60
CA LEU A 121 17.23 10.89 2.20
C LEU A 121 18.60 11.53 2.03
N ASP A 122 18.88 12.09 0.85
CA ASP A 122 20.14 12.77 0.55
C ASP A 122 20.30 14.10 1.31
N LYS A 123 19.20 14.82 1.57
CA LYS A 123 19.23 16.16 2.19
C LYS A 123 19.05 16.16 3.69
N VAL A 124 18.13 15.36 4.21
CA VAL A 124 17.69 15.37 5.63
C VAL A 124 18.08 14.08 6.36
N GLY A 125 18.41 13.04 5.60
CA GLY A 125 18.72 11.72 6.14
C GLY A 125 17.48 10.84 6.35
N GLU A 126 17.69 9.69 6.96
CA GLU A 126 16.68 8.63 7.09
C GLU A 126 15.49 8.96 8.01
N VAL A 127 15.64 9.97 8.88
CA VAL A 127 14.66 10.24 9.95
C VAL A 127 13.29 10.59 9.38
N ALA A 128 13.24 11.46 8.36
CA ALA A 128 11.97 11.88 7.76
C ALA A 128 11.20 10.71 7.11
N VAL A 129 11.91 9.85 6.39
CA VAL A 129 11.31 8.66 5.76
C VAL A 129 10.82 7.68 6.82
N LYS A 130 11.58 7.48 7.90
CA LYS A 130 11.19 6.62 9.03
C LYS A 130 9.97 7.16 9.77
N ILE A 131 9.87 8.48 9.96
CA ILE A 131 8.69 9.11 10.56
C ILE A 131 7.46 8.84 9.67
N ALA A 132 7.53 9.12 8.38
CA ALA A 132 6.42 8.86 7.47
C ALA A 132 6.02 7.37 7.45
N ALA A 133 7.00 6.47 7.39
CA ALA A 133 6.75 5.03 7.43
C ALA A 133 6.12 4.58 8.75
N SER A 134 6.51 5.16 9.91
CA SER A 134 5.90 4.83 11.21
C SER A 134 4.43 5.25 11.28
N TRP A 135 4.09 6.38 10.70
CA TRP A 135 2.69 6.83 10.60
C TRP A 135 1.84 5.87 9.76
N ILE A 136 2.35 5.47 8.59
CA ILE A 136 1.65 4.50 7.74
C ILE A 136 1.50 3.17 8.46
N LEU A 137 2.55 2.69 9.13
CA LEU A 137 2.53 1.45 9.90
C LEU A 137 1.47 1.51 11.02
N ALA A 138 1.45 2.58 11.81
CA ALA A 138 0.49 2.76 12.89
C ALA A 138 -0.96 2.80 12.38
N VAL A 139 -1.21 3.55 11.31
CA VAL A 139 -2.54 3.61 10.67
C VAL A 139 -2.95 2.25 10.13
N SER A 140 -2.03 1.51 9.51
CA SER A 140 -2.32 0.18 8.95
C SER A 140 -2.69 -0.84 10.02
N ILE A 141 -1.98 -0.84 11.15
CA ILE A 141 -2.28 -1.72 12.28
C ILE A 141 -3.65 -1.35 12.88
N LEU A 142 -3.89 -0.06 13.12
CA LEU A 142 -5.16 0.40 13.70
C LEU A 142 -6.33 0.08 12.79
N ALA A 143 -6.22 0.37 11.50
CA ALA A 143 -7.28 0.09 10.52
C ALA A 143 -7.52 -1.42 10.37
N GLY A 144 -6.45 -2.23 10.36
CA GLY A 144 -6.56 -3.69 10.34
C GLY A 144 -7.28 -4.23 11.58
N MET A 145 -7.02 -3.67 12.77
CA MET A 145 -7.71 -4.04 14.00
C MET A 145 -9.20 -3.70 13.97
N VAL A 146 -9.57 -2.54 13.41
CA VAL A 146 -11.00 -2.15 13.24
C VAL A 146 -11.74 -3.13 12.33
N VAL A 147 -11.08 -3.64 11.30
CA VAL A 147 -11.67 -4.64 10.38
C VAL A 147 -11.94 -5.97 11.10
N ILE A 148 -11.07 -6.37 12.04
CA ILE A 148 -11.21 -7.64 12.78
C ILE A 148 -12.19 -7.53 13.95
N SER A 149 -12.28 -6.35 14.58
CA SER A 149 -13.08 -6.13 15.78
C SER A 149 -14.20 -5.12 15.51
N PRO A 150 -15.27 -5.53 14.80
CA PRO A 150 -16.43 -4.67 14.64
C PRO A 150 -17.00 -4.36 16.02
N VAL A 151 -17.12 -3.07 16.37
CA VAL A 151 -17.66 -2.65 17.66
C VAL A 151 -19.14 -3.00 17.70
N PRO A 152 -19.59 -3.92 18.58
CA PRO A 152 -21.00 -4.25 18.71
C PRO A 152 -21.75 -3.00 19.19
N GLY A 153 -22.74 -2.57 18.44
CA GLY A 153 -23.63 -1.45 18.82
C GLY A 153 -23.39 -0.12 18.08
N TYR A 154 -22.38 -0.02 17.21
CA TYR A 154 -22.26 1.08 16.27
C TYR A 154 -23.05 0.77 15.00
N ALA A 155 -24.38 0.86 15.10
CA ALA A 155 -25.25 0.86 13.93
C ALA A 155 -25.48 2.32 13.52
N PRO A 156 -25.17 2.72 12.28
CA PRO A 156 -25.41 4.09 11.80
C PRO A 156 -26.90 4.47 11.75
N ASP A 157 -27.78 3.52 11.96
CA ASP A 157 -29.24 3.68 11.87
C ASP A 157 -29.87 4.48 13.03
N HIS A 158 -29.07 4.92 14.01
CA HIS A 158 -29.54 5.71 15.15
C HIS A 158 -29.16 7.20 15.09
N MET A 159 -28.72 7.68 13.93
CA MET A 159 -28.47 9.11 13.71
C MET A 159 -29.54 9.75 12.81
N GLU A 160 -30.83 9.51 13.14
CA GLU A 160 -31.95 10.34 12.65
C GLU A 160 -32.30 11.44 13.68
#